data_17c4f0d36448e6d2745d8c803c12ee78
#
_entry.id   17c4f0d36448e6d2745d8c803c12ee78
#
_cell.length_a   1.000
_cell.length_b   1.000
_cell.length_c   1.000
_cell.angle_alpha   90.00
_cell.angle_beta   90.00
_cell.angle_gamma   90.00
#
_symmetry.space_group_name_H-M   'P 1'
#
loop_
_entity.id
_entity.type
_entity.pdbx_description
1 polymer ?
#
loop_
_entity_poly.entity_id
_entity_poly.type
_entity_poly.pdbx_seq_one_letter_code
_entity_poly.pdbx_strand_id
1 'polypeptide(L)'
;MCYAIPGKIEAIAEKTVVVEYFGEKRKAYNELDDLSVGDYVYAQGGFVIQKIPQDEAESILSVWKETFFDLQEVDLKLSRLDLNQESVSKECLRILDNAAEGRKLSREDILVLIKEKNKSALELLFKVANFLRQKHHKNSCCVHGIIEISNYCCADCAYCGISRSNKNVTRYRMSQKEILEAARQAIEEHGFKTLLLQSGEDSGYSIEELAEIVRQIKANWPALIFISFGEVGLDNLELLYTAGARGLLLRFETSNPKLYKQATGGKDLSSRIAHLKKAYALGYLIITGSLIGLPGQSEEDLLNDIFLAKELHAEMYSFGPFISHPQTPFTGNPSASTETMLKVIALARIIDSAHAKILVTTALETINPDARREALLAGANSVMLNATPLKYRPLYNLYPLRAHEKESIEVQIKDTIGLLMSLGRSPTDLSV
;
A
#
# COMPACT_ATOMS: atom_id res chain seq x y z
N MET A 1 0.61 0.23 -13.05
CA MET A 1 1.28 -0.85 -12.29
C MET A 1 1.88 -1.83 -13.28
N CYS A 2 3.01 -2.42 -12.96
CA CYS A 2 3.66 -3.45 -13.79
C CYS A 2 3.35 -4.82 -13.17
N TYR A 3 3.27 -5.87 -13.98
CA TYR A 3 3.01 -7.22 -13.48
C TYR A 3 4.31 -7.89 -13.00
N ALA A 4 4.22 -8.91 -12.15
CA ALA A 4 5.38 -9.69 -11.69
C ALA A 4 5.88 -10.71 -12.73
N ILE A 5 5.64 -10.42 -14.00
CA ILE A 5 6.10 -11.18 -15.17
C ILE A 5 7.00 -10.29 -16.03
N PRO A 6 7.89 -10.84 -16.85
CA PRO A 6 8.67 -10.06 -17.79
C PRO A 6 7.79 -9.27 -18.76
N GLY A 7 8.13 -8.02 -19.02
CA GLY A 7 7.52 -7.23 -20.08
C GLY A 7 8.53 -6.84 -21.13
N LYS A 8 8.09 -6.69 -22.38
CA LYS A 8 8.96 -6.35 -23.51
C LYS A 8 9.04 -4.84 -23.68
N ILE A 9 10.22 -4.28 -23.85
CA ILE A 9 10.41 -2.86 -24.15
C ILE A 9 10.00 -2.57 -25.59
N GLU A 10 9.00 -1.74 -25.78
CA GLU A 10 8.55 -1.28 -27.10
C GLU A 10 9.15 0.07 -27.51
N ALA A 11 9.43 0.94 -26.54
CA ALA A 11 9.99 2.25 -26.81
C ALA A 11 10.86 2.73 -25.64
N ILE A 12 11.86 3.51 -25.95
CA ILE A 12 12.76 4.18 -24.98
C ILE A 12 12.75 5.67 -25.29
N ALA A 13 12.55 6.51 -24.28
CA ALA A 13 12.58 7.96 -24.37
C ALA A 13 13.31 8.53 -23.15
N GLU A 14 14.54 9.00 -23.36
CA GLU A 14 15.43 9.51 -22.31
C GLU A 14 15.54 8.54 -21.12
N LYS A 15 14.92 8.90 -19.98
CA LYS A 15 14.92 8.11 -18.75
C LYS A 15 13.67 7.26 -18.57
N THR A 16 12.85 7.10 -19.61
CA THR A 16 11.61 6.31 -19.51
C THR A 16 11.53 5.26 -20.61
N VAL A 17 10.91 4.14 -20.29
CA VAL A 17 10.61 3.05 -21.23
C VAL A 17 9.11 2.77 -21.26
N VAL A 18 8.62 2.27 -22.39
CA VAL A 18 7.29 1.69 -22.50
C VAL A 18 7.45 0.18 -22.50
N VAL A 19 6.87 -0.46 -21.50
CA VAL A 19 6.90 -1.91 -21.29
C VAL A 19 5.54 -2.49 -21.65
N GLU A 20 5.52 -3.53 -22.48
CA GLU A 20 4.32 -4.20 -22.97
C GLU A 20 4.15 -5.54 -22.23
N TYR A 21 2.90 -5.85 -21.84
CA TYR A 21 2.47 -7.08 -21.18
C TYR A 21 1.19 -7.58 -21.83
N PHE A 22 1.27 -8.55 -22.73
CA PHE A 22 0.11 -9.14 -23.41
C PHE A 22 -0.88 -8.11 -24.00
N GLY A 23 -0.37 -7.06 -24.66
CA GLY A 23 -1.15 -5.97 -25.26
C GLY A 23 -1.34 -4.75 -24.35
N GLU A 24 -1.04 -4.84 -23.06
CA GLU A 24 -1.09 -3.69 -22.16
C GLU A 24 0.25 -2.96 -22.10
N LYS A 25 0.23 -1.63 -22.28
CA LYS A 25 1.43 -0.77 -22.27
C LYS A 25 1.54 0.02 -20.98
N ARG A 26 2.72 -0.01 -20.36
CA ARG A 26 3.02 0.68 -19.11
C ARG A 26 4.31 1.50 -19.24
N LYS A 27 4.34 2.71 -18.65
CA LYS A 27 5.56 3.51 -18.58
C LYS A 27 6.33 3.15 -17.32
N ALA A 28 7.67 3.09 -17.43
CA ALA A 28 8.57 2.92 -16.31
C ALA A 28 9.81 3.80 -16.47
N TYR A 29 10.39 4.25 -15.35
CA TYR A 29 11.69 4.90 -15.33
C TYR A 29 12.79 3.88 -15.55
N ASN A 30 13.73 4.22 -16.40
CA ASN A 30 14.93 3.44 -16.66
C ASN A 30 16.08 3.93 -15.78
N GLU A 31 16.55 3.06 -14.89
CA GLU A 31 17.75 3.28 -14.08
C GLU A 31 18.92 2.34 -14.50
N LEU A 32 18.76 1.60 -15.60
CA LEU A 32 19.76 0.70 -16.15
C LEU A 32 20.38 1.33 -17.42
N ASP A 33 21.69 1.17 -17.59
CA ASP A 33 22.45 1.84 -18.66
C ASP A 33 22.38 1.10 -20.02
N ASP A 34 22.00 -0.18 -20.06
CA ASP A 34 22.16 -1.09 -21.19
C ASP A 34 20.86 -1.61 -21.80
N LEU A 35 19.76 -0.85 -21.72
CA LEU A 35 18.48 -1.27 -22.27
C LEU A 35 18.30 -0.88 -23.74
N SER A 36 17.70 -1.77 -24.50
CA SER A 36 17.34 -1.61 -25.90
C SER A 36 15.87 -1.97 -26.16
N VAL A 37 15.29 -1.41 -27.23
CA VAL A 37 13.96 -1.82 -27.69
C VAL A 37 14.02 -3.30 -28.06
N GLY A 38 13.05 -4.08 -27.58
CA GLY A 38 13.00 -5.53 -27.72
C GLY A 38 13.47 -6.30 -26.50
N ASP A 39 14.23 -5.68 -25.59
CA ASP A 39 14.65 -6.32 -24.34
C ASP A 39 13.46 -6.66 -23.45
N TYR A 40 13.60 -7.71 -22.64
CA TYR A 40 12.65 -8.07 -21.60
C TYR A 40 13.13 -7.58 -20.24
N VAL A 41 12.21 -7.03 -19.45
CA VAL A 41 12.51 -6.45 -18.14
C VAL A 41 11.47 -6.80 -17.09
N TYR A 42 11.88 -6.86 -15.84
CA TYR A 42 10.97 -6.63 -14.73
C TYR A 42 10.90 -5.16 -14.40
N ALA A 43 9.67 -4.62 -14.29
CA ALA A 43 9.43 -3.27 -13.83
C ALA A 43 8.43 -3.28 -12.67
N GLN A 44 8.73 -2.53 -11.59
CA GLN A 44 7.90 -2.47 -10.39
C GLN A 44 7.75 -1.02 -9.93
N GLY A 45 6.55 -0.65 -9.45
CA GLY A 45 6.27 0.72 -9.02
C GLY A 45 6.52 1.80 -10.07
N GLY A 46 6.64 1.43 -11.35
CA GLY A 46 7.04 2.34 -12.42
C GLY A 46 8.56 2.52 -12.57
N PHE A 47 9.38 1.62 -12.02
CA PHE A 47 10.84 1.56 -12.22
C PHE A 47 11.23 0.24 -12.84
N VAL A 48 12.14 0.26 -13.80
CA VAL A 48 12.80 -0.97 -14.28
C VAL A 48 13.77 -1.45 -13.21
N ILE A 49 13.61 -2.69 -12.76
CA ILE A 49 14.44 -3.26 -11.69
C ILE A 49 15.46 -4.28 -12.18
N GLN A 50 15.20 -4.91 -13.34
CA GLN A 50 16.07 -5.96 -13.88
C GLN A 50 15.82 -6.17 -15.37
N LYS A 51 16.89 -6.43 -16.14
CA LYS A 51 16.84 -6.97 -17.50
C LYS A 51 16.85 -8.50 -17.42
N ILE A 52 16.05 -9.16 -18.26
CA ILE A 52 15.88 -10.62 -18.27
C ILE A 52 16.33 -11.18 -19.61
N PRO A 53 17.07 -12.31 -19.65
CA PRO A 53 17.36 -13.02 -20.88
C PRO A 53 16.09 -13.39 -21.66
N GLN A 54 16.14 -13.30 -22.97
CA GLN A 54 14.96 -13.48 -23.82
C GLN A 54 14.33 -14.88 -23.67
N ASP A 55 15.14 -15.92 -23.65
CA ASP A 55 14.71 -17.30 -23.49
C ASP A 55 14.02 -17.56 -22.15
N GLU A 56 14.55 -17.01 -21.06
CA GLU A 56 13.94 -17.05 -19.75
C GLU A 56 12.60 -16.29 -19.74
N ALA A 57 12.56 -15.08 -20.28
CA ALA A 57 11.36 -14.27 -20.35
C ALA A 57 10.24 -14.94 -21.15
N GLU A 58 10.56 -15.49 -22.34
CA GLU A 58 9.60 -16.19 -23.18
C GLU A 58 9.08 -17.47 -22.53
N SER A 59 9.92 -18.21 -21.81
CA SER A 59 9.51 -19.36 -21.01
C SER A 59 8.47 -18.97 -19.94
N ILE A 60 8.76 -17.94 -19.15
CA ILE A 60 7.83 -17.45 -18.12
C ILE A 60 6.51 -16.98 -18.76
N LEU A 61 6.59 -16.17 -19.81
CA LEU A 61 5.40 -15.63 -20.48
C LEU A 61 4.54 -16.72 -21.13
N SER A 62 5.14 -17.80 -21.65
CA SER A 62 4.38 -18.92 -22.22
C SER A 62 3.50 -19.62 -21.20
N VAL A 63 3.99 -19.80 -19.97
CA VAL A 63 3.25 -20.40 -18.84
C VAL A 63 2.14 -19.47 -18.35
N TRP A 64 2.43 -18.15 -18.28
CA TRP A 64 1.50 -17.18 -17.74
C TRP A 64 0.39 -16.74 -18.68
N LYS A 65 0.53 -16.91 -19.97
CA LYS A 65 -0.37 -16.34 -20.98
C LYS A 65 -1.84 -16.75 -20.79
N GLU A 66 -2.09 -18.03 -20.67
CA GLU A 66 -3.46 -18.57 -20.48
C GLU A 66 -4.04 -18.09 -19.14
N THR A 67 -3.31 -18.30 -18.06
CA THR A 67 -3.69 -17.86 -16.70
C THR A 67 -3.99 -16.36 -16.66
N PHE A 68 -3.20 -15.54 -17.35
CA PHE A 68 -3.40 -14.08 -17.36
C PHE A 68 -4.75 -13.70 -17.96
N PHE A 69 -5.16 -14.30 -19.07
CA PHE A 69 -6.45 -14.01 -19.70
C PHE A 69 -7.63 -14.59 -18.92
N ASP A 70 -7.49 -15.76 -18.33
CA ASP A 70 -8.51 -16.35 -17.45
C ASP A 70 -8.77 -15.44 -16.23
N LEU A 71 -7.71 -14.94 -15.60
CA LEU A 71 -7.84 -13.98 -14.51
C LEU A 71 -8.54 -12.68 -14.94
N GLN A 72 -8.22 -12.16 -16.13
CA GLN A 72 -8.91 -10.98 -16.66
C GLN A 72 -10.41 -11.24 -16.86
N GLU A 73 -10.81 -12.39 -17.36
CA GLU A 73 -12.21 -12.74 -17.55
C GLU A 73 -12.97 -12.81 -16.21
N VAL A 74 -12.39 -13.44 -15.19
CA VAL A 74 -12.96 -13.50 -13.84
C VAL A 74 -13.10 -12.10 -13.26
N ASP A 75 -12.06 -11.25 -13.35
CA ASP A 75 -12.09 -9.89 -12.84
C ASP A 75 -13.16 -9.03 -13.53
N LEU A 76 -13.31 -9.14 -14.85
CA LEU A 76 -14.35 -8.45 -15.61
C LEU A 76 -15.75 -8.85 -15.14
N LYS A 77 -16.00 -10.14 -14.90
CA LYS A 77 -17.28 -10.63 -14.38
C LYS A 77 -17.59 -10.04 -12.99
N LEU A 78 -16.60 -10.06 -12.08
CA LEU A 78 -16.76 -9.56 -10.69
C LEU A 78 -16.82 -8.02 -10.60
N SER A 79 -16.36 -7.30 -11.61
CA SER A 79 -16.41 -5.84 -11.66
C SER A 79 -17.55 -5.30 -12.52
N ARG A 80 -18.43 -6.16 -13.05
CA ARG A 80 -19.59 -5.75 -13.85
C ARG A 80 -20.54 -4.90 -13.01
N LEU A 81 -20.91 -3.75 -13.56
CA LEU A 81 -21.77 -2.78 -12.89
C LEU A 81 -23.20 -2.89 -13.43
N ASP A 82 -24.17 -2.95 -12.51
CA ASP A 82 -25.59 -2.75 -12.76
C ASP A 82 -26.10 -1.69 -11.77
N LEU A 83 -26.55 -0.56 -12.31
CA LEU A 83 -27.03 0.60 -11.56
C LEU A 83 -28.55 0.55 -11.31
N ASN A 84 -29.28 -0.41 -11.88
CA ASN A 84 -30.72 -0.53 -11.72
C ASN A 84 -31.07 -1.13 -10.35
N GLN A 85 -31.20 -0.26 -9.33
CA GLN A 85 -31.54 -0.67 -7.95
C GLN A 85 -32.67 0.21 -7.39
N GLU A 86 -33.86 -0.34 -7.27
CA GLU A 86 -35.06 0.35 -6.78
C GLU A 86 -34.97 0.78 -5.32
N SER A 87 -34.10 0.14 -4.51
CA SER A 87 -33.92 0.40 -3.07
C SER A 87 -32.92 1.52 -2.75
N VAL A 88 -32.29 2.15 -3.75
CA VAL A 88 -31.31 3.22 -3.60
C VAL A 88 -31.94 4.58 -3.92
N SER A 89 -31.63 5.60 -3.12
CA SER A 89 -32.16 6.95 -3.38
C SER A 89 -31.74 7.50 -4.74
N LYS A 90 -32.63 8.28 -5.39
CA LYS A 90 -32.31 8.92 -6.69
C LYS A 90 -31.05 9.78 -6.64
N GLU A 91 -30.81 10.46 -5.52
CA GLU A 91 -29.62 11.28 -5.33
C GLU A 91 -28.35 10.41 -5.32
N CYS A 92 -28.32 9.33 -4.53
CA CYS A 92 -27.20 8.41 -4.47
C CYS A 92 -26.94 7.75 -5.84
N LEU A 93 -28.01 7.31 -6.55
CA LEU A 93 -27.90 6.77 -7.90
C LEU A 93 -27.25 7.78 -8.86
N ARG A 94 -27.73 9.04 -8.89
CA ARG A 94 -27.14 10.10 -9.71
C ARG A 94 -25.65 10.31 -9.44
N ILE A 95 -25.26 10.32 -8.15
CA ILE A 95 -23.86 10.52 -7.76
C ILE A 95 -23.01 9.34 -8.23
N LEU A 96 -23.45 8.11 -8.00
CA LEU A 96 -22.72 6.90 -8.37
C LEU A 96 -22.64 6.70 -9.88
N ASP A 97 -23.68 7.07 -10.62
CA ASP A 97 -23.67 7.09 -12.10
C ASP A 97 -22.62 8.08 -12.62
N ASN A 98 -22.63 9.33 -12.11
CA ASN A 98 -21.60 10.31 -12.45
C ASN A 98 -20.18 9.79 -12.16
N ALA A 99 -19.98 9.10 -11.04
CA ALA A 99 -18.68 8.50 -10.71
C ALA A 99 -18.27 7.43 -11.72
N ALA A 100 -19.18 6.52 -12.07
CA ALA A 100 -18.93 5.43 -13.04
C ALA A 100 -18.58 5.96 -14.44
N GLU A 101 -19.22 7.06 -14.87
CA GLU A 101 -18.89 7.75 -16.11
C GLU A 101 -17.55 8.52 -16.07
N GLY A 102 -16.97 8.69 -14.88
CA GLY A 102 -15.72 9.44 -14.68
C GLY A 102 -15.91 10.95 -14.55
N ARG A 103 -17.13 11.40 -14.29
CA ARG A 103 -17.40 12.81 -14.01
C ARG A 103 -16.85 13.19 -12.64
N LYS A 104 -16.31 14.39 -12.52
CA LYS A 104 -15.81 14.91 -11.24
C LYS A 104 -16.99 15.15 -10.28
N LEU A 105 -16.97 14.50 -9.13
CA LEU A 105 -17.93 14.72 -8.06
C LEU A 105 -17.60 15.98 -7.28
N SER A 106 -18.63 16.67 -6.80
CA SER A 106 -18.47 17.77 -5.84
C SER A 106 -18.15 17.24 -4.46
N ARG A 107 -17.67 18.12 -3.58
CA ARG A 107 -17.42 17.77 -2.17
C ARG A 107 -18.73 17.34 -1.47
N GLU A 108 -19.83 17.99 -1.79
CA GLU A 108 -21.16 17.72 -1.27
C GLU A 108 -21.64 16.32 -1.72
N ASP A 109 -21.46 15.95 -2.98
CA ASP A 109 -21.76 14.61 -3.47
C ASP A 109 -21.02 13.53 -2.67
N ILE A 110 -19.72 13.75 -2.36
CA ILE A 110 -18.93 12.78 -1.62
C ILE A 110 -19.35 12.76 -0.14
N LEU A 111 -19.76 13.90 0.44
CA LEU A 111 -20.32 13.95 1.80
C LEU A 111 -21.65 13.18 1.92
N VAL A 112 -22.46 13.16 0.88
CA VAL A 112 -23.65 12.29 0.84
C VAL A 112 -23.23 10.82 0.91
N LEU A 113 -22.26 10.40 0.12
CA LEU A 113 -21.81 9.00 0.08
C LEU A 113 -21.13 8.54 1.39
N ILE A 114 -20.32 9.39 2.04
CA ILE A 114 -19.65 9.00 3.29
C ILE A 114 -20.63 8.85 4.45
N LYS A 115 -21.74 9.64 4.44
CA LYS A 115 -22.82 9.57 5.43
C LYS A 115 -23.85 8.48 5.14
N GLU A 116 -23.80 7.84 3.97
CA GLU A 116 -24.77 6.81 3.58
C GLU A 116 -24.74 5.59 4.52
N LYS A 117 -25.93 5.08 4.86
CA LYS A 117 -26.12 3.92 5.75
C LYS A 117 -27.01 2.84 5.16
N ASN A 118 -27.67 3.12 4.01
CA ASN A 118 -28.50 2.14 3.33
C ASN A 118 -27.61 1.04 2.74
N LYS A 119 -27.83 -0.22 3.09
CA LYS A 119 -27.01 -1.37 2.67
C LYS A 119 -26.93 -1.50 1.15
N SER A 120 -28.04 -1.34 0.44
CA SER A 120 -28.04 -1.44 -1.03
C SER A 120 -27.23 -0.31 -1.68
N ALA A 121 -27.28 0.89 -1.11
CA ALA A 121 -26.47 2.01 -1.57
C ALA A 121 -24.97 1.79 -1.30
N LEU A 122 -24.62 1.22 -0.15
CA LEU A 122 -23.24 0.85 0.17
C LEU A 122 -22.72 -0.26 -0.74
N GLU A 123 -23.50 -1.29 -1.00
CA GLU A 123 -23.15 -2.36 -1.96
C GLU A 123 -22.90 -1.77 -3.37
N LEU A 124 -23.75 -0.85 -3.80
CA LEU A 124 -23.59 -0.17 -5.08
C LEU A 124 -22.34 0.72 -5.10
N LEU A 125 -22.07 1.46 -4.02
CA LEU A 125 -20.84 2.25 -3.86
C LEU A 125 -19.58 1.36 -4.03
N PHE A 126 -19.55 0.19 -3.39
CA PHE A 126 -18.42 -0.74 -3.49
C PHE A 126 -18.29 -1.32 -4.90
N LYS A 127 -19.41 -1.65 -5.57
CA LYS A 127 -19.42 -2.10 -6.97
C LYS A 127 -18.88 -1.03 -7.92
N VAL A 128 -19.31 0.24 -7.77
CA VAL A 128 -18.80 1.37 -8.57
C VAL A 128 -17.29 1.55 -8.36
N ALA A 129 -16.83 1.50 -7.11
CA ALA A 129 -15.41 1.58 -6.81
C ALA A 129 -14.60 0.43 -7.42
N ASN A 130 -15.11 -0.81 -7.35
CA ASN A 130 -14.46 -1.95 -8.00
C ASN A 130 -14.46 -1.85 -9.54
N PHE A 131 -15.55 -1.38 -10.14
CA PHE A 131 -15.62 -1.09 -11.57
C PHE A 131 -14.57 -0.07 -11.98
N LEU A 132 -14.43 1.04 -11.27
CA LEU A 132 -13.41 2.07 -11.54
C LEU A 132 -11.99 1.52 -11.36
N ARG A 133 -11.75 0.69 -10.34
CA ARG A 133 -10.48 0.00 -10.17
C ARG A 133 -10.17 -0.87 -11.40
N GLN A 134 -11.12 -1.68 -11.88
CA GLN A 134 -10.93 -2.51 -13.06
C GLN A 134 -10.69 -1.67 -14.31
N LYS A 135 -11.47 -0.63 -14.52
CA LYS A 135 -11.36 0.29 -15.68
C LYS A 135 -9.95 0.89 -15.81
N HIS A 136 -9.33 1.31 -14.69
CA HIS A 136 -8.06 2.05 -14.69
C HIS A 136 -6.83 1.19 -14.37
N HIS A 137 -6.97 0.15 -13.56
CA HIS A 137 -5.85 -0.67 -13.09
C HIS A 137 -5.90 -2.10 -13.61
N LYS A 138 -6.93 -2.45 -14.38
CA LYS A 138 -7.17 -3.82 -14.87
C LYS A 138 -7.22 -4.80 -13.69
N ASN A 139 -6.74 -6.03 -13.88
CA ASN A 139 -6.73 -7.04 -12.83
C ASN A 139 -5.49 -7.00 -11.92
N SER A 140 -4.63 -5.98 -12.02
CA SER A 140 -3.40 -5.90 -11.24
C SER A 140 -3.63 -5.63 -9.75
N CYS A 141 -2.88 -6.33 -8.89
CA CYS A 141 -2.86 -6.14 -7.43
C CYS A 141 -1.41 -6.18 -6.92
N CYS A 142 -0.98 -5.12 -6.22
CA CYS A 142 0.35 -5.08 -5.61
C CYS A 142 0.44 -6.04 -4.42
N VAL A 143 1.55 -6.78 -4.33
CA VAL A 143 1.85 -7.67 -3.19
C VAL A 143 3.28 -7.39 -2.73
N HIS A 144 3.43 -6.55 -1.71
CA HIS A 144 4.74 -6.13 -1.21
C HIS A 144 5.13 -6.92 0.04
N GLY A 145 6.44 -7.18 0.22
CA GLY A 145 6.98 -7.74 1.45
C GLY A 145 7.31 -6.64 2.46
N ILE A 146 7.01 -6.86 3.76
CA ILE A 146 7.41 -5.96 4.84
C ILE A 146 8.43 -6.68 5.72
N ILE A 147 9.54 -5.99 6.06
CA ILE A 147 10.50 -6.42 7.07
C ILE A 147 10.51 -5.36 8.18
N GLU A 148 10.03 -5.72 9.36
CA GLU A 148 9.96 -4.89 10.56
C GLU A 148 11.29 -4.97 11.30
N ILE A 149 12.22 -4.04 11.03
CA ILE A 149 13.62 -4.15 11.46
C ILE A 149 13.87 -3.75 12.91
N SER A 150 12.99 -2.94 13.52
CA SER A 150 13.09 -2.53 14.93
C SER A 150 11.75 -2.04 15.46
N ASN A 151 11.45 -2.34 16.73
CA ASN A 151 10.31 -1.79 17.45
C ASN A 151 10.69 -0.70 18.48
N TYR A 152 11.92 -0.21 18.46
CA TYR A 152 12.27 1.01 19.19
C TYR A 152 11.62 2.22 18.52
N CYS A 153 11.10 3.14 19.31
CA CYS A 153 10.50 4.37 18.81
C CYS A 153 10.72 5.51 19.82
N CYS A 154 11.15 6.67 19.35
CA CYS A 154 11.26 7.89 20.15
C CYS A 154 9.94 8.69 20.22
N ALA A 155 8.95 8.37 19.36
CA ALA A 155 7.64 8.99 19.36
C ALA A 155 6.74 8.45 20.47
N ASP A 156 5.78 9.28 20.89
CA ASP A 156 4.87 8.98 22.01
C ASP A 156 3.41 8.99 21.56
N CYS A 157 3.13 8.30 20.45
CA CYS A 157 1.80 8.24 19.87
C CYS A 157 0.82 7.55 20.83
N ALA A 158 -0.32 8.22 21.08
CA ALA A 158 -1.33 7.80 22.04
C ALA A 158 -2.08 6.50 21.68
N TYR A 159 -1.87 5.97 20.48
CA TYR A 159 -2.52 4.78 19.95
C TYR A 159 -1.56 3.59 19.74
N CYS A 160 -0.25 3.82 19.77
CA CYS A 160 0.74 2.88 19.27
C CYS A 160 1.38 2.06 20.39
N GLY A 161 1.27 0.73 20.32
CA GLY A 161 1.82 -0.18 21.33
C GLY A 161 3.35 -0.13 21.45
N ILE A 162 4.09 0.33 20.42
CA ILE A 162 5.55 0.52 20.48
C ILE A 162 5.96 1.96 20.84
N SER A 163 5.03 2.81 21.33
CA SER A 163 5.34 4.17 21.77
C SER A 163 6.44 4.18 22.84
N ARG A 164 7.18 5.28 22.94
CA ARG A 164 8.28 5.45 23.89
C ARG A 164 7.84 5.27 25.34
N SER A 165 6.64 5.73 25.68
CA SER A 165 6.10 5.66 27.05
C SER A 165 5.67 4.25 27.44
N ASN A 166 5.39 3.35 26.50
CA ASN A 166 5.06 1.96 26.81
C ASN A 166 6.32 1.20 27.25
N LYS A 167 6.44 0.95 28.57
CA LYS A 167 7.58 0.23 29.18
C LYS A 167 7.42 -1.29 29.21
N ASN A 168 6.24 -1.81 28.82
CA ASN A 168 5.94 -3.24 28.86
C ASN A 168 6.24 -3.95 27.53
N VAL A 169 6.88 -3.27 26.58
CA VAL A 169 7.24 -3.82 25.26
C VAL A 169 8.63 -4.44 25.33
N THR A 170 8.74 -5.70 24.96
CA THR A 170 10.06 -6.31 24.69
C THR A 170 10.63 -5.69 23.43
N ARG A 171 11.69 -4.90 23.58
CA ARG A 171 12.32 -4.17 22.47
C ARG A 171 13.31 -5.07 21.73
N TYR A 172 13.34 -4.90 20.41
CA TYR A 172 14.35 -5.52 19.55
C TYR A 172 14.84 -4.55 18.49
N ARG A 173 16.02 -4.80 18.00
CA ARG A 173 16.65 -4.18 16.83
C ARG A 173 17.42 -5.27 16.09
N MET A 174 17.10 -5.49 14.81
CA MET A 174 17.83 -6.44 13.98
C MET A 174 19.21 -5.88 13.65
N SER A 175 20.23 -6.72 13.64
CA SER A 175 21.51 -6.36 13.09
C SER A 175 21.42 -6.22 11.56
N GLN A 176 22.35 -5.47 10.95
CA GLN A 176 22.47 -5.36 9.51
C GLN A 176 22.49 -6.74 8.82
N LYS A 177 23.24 -7.69 9.37
CA LYS A 177 23.31 -9.07 8.85
C LYS A 177 21.93 -9.74 8.84
N GLU A 178 21.14 -9.58 9.90
CA GLU A 178 19.80 -10.18 9.99
C GLU A 178 18.83 -9.51 9.01
N ILE A 179 18.93 -8.20 8.80
CA ILE A 179 18.11 -7.46 7.82
C ILE A 179 18.44 -7.93 6.39
N LEU A 180 19.72 -8.04 6.05
CA LEU A 180 20.16 -8.51 4.73
C LEU A 180 19.73 -9.96 4.48
N GLU A 181 19.83 -10.83 5.47
CA GLU A 181 19.39 -12.23 5.36
C GLU A 181 17.86 -12.31 5.18
N ALA A 182 17.07 -11.50 5.93
CA ALA A 182 15.62 -11.43 5.72
C ALA A 182 15.25 -10.90 4.34
N ALA A 183 15.97 -9.91 3.83
CA ALA A 183 15.78 -9.39 2.47
C ALA A 183 16.13 -10.43 1.41
N ARG A 184 17.25 -11.17 1.58
CA ARG A 184 17.64 -12.27 0.70
C ARG A 184 16.53 -13.32 0.61
N GLN A 185 16.07 -13.82 1.75
CA GLN A 185 14.99 -14.82 1.80
C GLN A 185 13.71 -14.30 1.13
N ALA A 186 13.30 -13.06 1.42
CA ALA A 186 12.12 -12.48 0.81
C ALA A 186 12.24 -12.40 -0.73
N ILE A 187 13.41 -12.04 -1.27
CA ILE A 187 13.60 -11.87 -2.71
C ILE A 187 13.88 -13.20 -3.42
N GLU A 188 14.87 -13.95 -2.93
CA GLU A 188 15.34 -15.18 -3.63
C GLU A 188 14.44 -16.39 -3.37
N GLU A 189 13.98 -16.58 -2.11
CA GLU A 189 13.21 -17.78 -1.75
C GLU A 189 11.70 -17.56 -1.95
N HIS A 190 11.21 -16.31 -1.75
CA HIS A 190 9.78 -16.02 -1.78
C HIS A 190 9.35 -15.14 -2.96
N GLY A 191 10.27 -14.67 -3.81
CA GLY A 191 9.96 -14.01 -5.07
C GLY A 191 9.47 -12.56 -4.96
N PHE A 192 9.62 -11.89 -3.81
CA PHE A 192 9.25 -10.49 -3.70
C PHE A 192 10.12 -9.59 -4.58
N LYS A 193 9.48 -8.71 -5.34
CA LYS A 193 10.13 -7.70 -6.19
C LYS A 193 10.11 -6.31 -5.56
N THR A 194 9.32 -6.12 -4.49
CA THR A 194 9.24 -4.88 -3.73
C THR A 194 9.25 -5.19 -2.24
N LEU A 195 10.17 -4.56 -1.51
CA LEU A 195 10.30 -4.69 -0.05
C LEU A 195 10.13 -3.35 0.64
N LEU A 196 9.39 -3.34 1.74
CA LEU A 196 9.30 -2.23 2.68
C LEU A 196 10.14 -2.57 3.93
N LEU A 197 11.16 -1.77 4.21
CA LEU A 197 11.87 -1.80 5.49
C LEU A 197 11.16 -0.86 6.45
N GLN A 198 10.68 -1.39 7.57
CA GLN A 198 9.87 -0.64 8.53
C GLN A 198 10.45 -0.70 9.93
N SER A 199 10.40 0.43 10.64
CA SER A 199 10.71 0.50 12.08
C SER A 199 9.83 1.53 12.78
N GLY A 200 9.93 1.60 14.11
CA GLY A 200 9.62 2.84 14.79
C GLY A 200 10.64 3.93 14.43
N GLU A 201 10.44 5.16 14.95
CA GLU A 201 11.46 6.22 14.87
C GLU A 201 12.61 5.84 15.81
N ASP A 202 13.52 4.98 15.34
CA ASP A 202 14.57 4.35 16.13
C ASP A 202 15.90 5.11 15.99
N SER A 203 16.28 5.88 17.01
CA SER A 203 17.57 6.59 17.07
C SER A 203 18.80 5.70 17.29
N GLY A 204 18.60 4.39 17.42
CA GLY A 204 19.71 3.46 17.58
C GLY A 204 20.30 2.95 16.27
N TYR A 205 19.69 3.24 15.14
CA TYR A 205 20.33 3.20 13.83
C TYR A 205 20.77 4.61 13.45
N SER A 206 22.00 4.78 12.98
CA SER A 206 22.37 6.01 12.28
C SER A 206 21.75 6.01 10.88
N ILE A 207 21.63 7.20 10.28
CA ILE A 207 21.07 7.28 8.94
C ILE A 207 22.01 6.66 7.90
N GLU A 208 23.32 6.70 8.15
CA GLU A 208 24.36 6.09 7.34
C GLU A 208 24.25 4.56 7.35
N GLU A 209 23.95 3.96 8.52
CA GLU A 209 23.70 2.53 8.64
C GLU A 209 22.46 2.11 7.85
N LEU A 210 21.35 2.87 7.94
CA LEU A 210 20.13 2.60 7.16
C LEU A 210 20.39 2.76 5.66
N ALA A 211 21.13 3.79 5.25
CA ALA A 211 21.50 3.99 3.85
C ALA A 211 22.41 2.86 3.34
N GLU A 212 23.35 2.37 4.17
CA GLU A 212 24.21 1.25 3.81
C GLU A 212 23.43 -0.05 3.64
N ILE A 213 22.46 -0.32 4.51
CA ILE A 213 21.54 -1.48 4.37
C ILE A 213 20.80 -1.41 3.02
N VAL A 214 20.24 -0.25 2.68
CA VAL A 214 19.55 -0.04 1.39
C VAL A 214 20.51 -0.27 0.21
N ARG A 215 21.73 0.28 0.25
CA ARG A 215 22.74 0.08 -0.80
C ARG A 215 23.09 -1.40 -0.99
N GLN A 216 23.31 -2.12 0.11
CA GLN A 216 23.67 -3.54 0.03
C GLN A 216 22.51 -4.38 -0.51
N ILE A 217 21.27 -4.11 -0.14
CA ILE A 217 20.12 -4.81 -0.74
C ILE A 217 20.09 -4.53 -2.27
N LYS A 218 20.20 -3.27 -2.67
CA LYS A 218 20.17 -2.90 -4.10
C LYS A 218 21.33 -3.46 -4.91
N ALA A 219 22.51 -3.59 -4.30
CA ALA A 219 23.70 -4.12 -4.97
C ALA A 219 23.63 -5.64 -5.18
N ASN A 220 22.94 -6.37 -4.29
CA ASN A 220 22.90 -7.82 -4.33
C ASN A 220 21.62 -8.37 -4.98
N TRP A 221 20.49 -7.63 -4.96
CA TRP A 221 19.20 -8.15 -5.42
C TRP A 221 18.41 -7.11 -6.22
N PRO A 222 17.74 -7.55 -7.31
CA PRO A 222 16.90 -6.68 -8.14
C PRO A 222 15.54 -6.49 -7.47
N ALA A 223 15.44 -5.57 -6.52
CA ALA A 223 14.20 -5.24 -5.83
C ALA A 223 13.99 -3.72 -5.71
N LEU A 224 12.72 -3.31 -5.69
CA LEU A 224 12.30 -1.96 -5.37
C LEU A 224 12.23 -1.82 -3.84
N ILE A 225 12.95 -0.84 -3.27
CA ILE A 225 13.02 -0.67 -1.82
C ILE A 225 12.19 0.53 -1.39
N PHE A 226 11.25 0.26 -0.48
CA PHE A 226 10.48 1.25 0.26
C PHE A 226 10.99 1.34 1.69
N ILE A 227 10.87 2.51 2.30
CA ILE A 227 11.28 2.77 3.68
C ILE A 227 10.12 3.33 4.50
N SER A 228 10.09 2.99 5.80
CA SER A 228 9.12 3.49 6.78
C SER A 228 9.78 3.61 8.15
N PHE A 229 10.62 4.65 8.31
CA PHE A 229 11.40 4.89 9.52
C PHE A 229 10.94 6.12 10.32
N GLY A 230 9.72 6.62 10.01
CA GLY A 230 9.16 7.84 10.58
C GLY A 230 9.79 9.11 10.01
N GLU A 231 9.89 10.16 10.81
CA GLU A 231 10.45 11.45 10.43
C GLU A 231 11.97 11.45 10.61
N VAL A 232 12.67 10.97 9.58
CA VAL A 232 14.14 10.80 9.61
C VAL A 232 14.93 12.11 9.49
N GLY A 233 14.26 13.24 9.23
CA GLY A 233 14.88 14.53 8.88
C GLY A 233 14.90 14.78 7.37
N LEU A 234 14.72 16.04 6.98
CA LEU A 234 14.53 16.39 5.55
C LEU A 234 15.78 16.13 4.70
N ASP A 235 16.97 16.37 5.24
CA ASP A 235 18.23 16.15 4.52
C ASP A 235 18.57 14.66 4.39
N ASN A 236 18.16 13.87 5.39
CA ASN A 236 18.39 12.43 5.42
C ASN A 236 17.56 11.66 4.38
N LEU A 237 16.43 12.23 3.92
CA LEU A 237 15.66 11.65 2.81
C LEU A 237 16.48 11.58 1.52
N GLU A 238 17.32 12.58 1.23
CA GLU A 238 18.16 12.59 0.05
C GLU A 238 19.26 11.52 0.11
N LEU A 239 19.86 11.31 1.29
CA LEU A 239 20.84 10.24 1.49
C LEU A 239 20.23 8.86 1.25
N LEU A 240 19.03 8.59 1.79
CA LEU A 240 18.33 7.33 1.59
C LEU A 240 17.88 7.13 0.12
N TYR A 241 17.46 8.21 -0.56
CA TYR A 241 17.15 8.16 -1.99
C TYR A 241 18.36 7.81 -2.84
N THR A 242 19.48 8.47 -2.57
CA THR A 242 20.77 8.22 -3.23
C THR A 242 21.28 6.79 -2.97
N ALA A 243 20.98 6.24 -1.79
CA ALA A 243 21.28 4.85 -1.46
C ALA A 243 20.41 3.82 -2.22
N GLY A 244 19.33 4.25 -2.87
CA GLY A 244 18.47 3.39 -3.69
C GLY A 244 17.05 3.18 -3.17
N ALA A 245 16.64 3.83 -2.07
CA ALA A 245 15.24 3.84 -1.66
C ALA A 245 14.40 4.62 -2.70
N ARG A 246 13.25 4.07 -3.08
CA ARG A 246 12.36 4.66 -4.09
C ARG A 246 10.95 4.91 -3.59
N GLY A 247 10.55 4.39 -2.45
CA GLY A 247 9.25 4.67 -1.84
C GLY A 247 9.39 5.07 -0.38
N LEU A 248 8.54 6.01 0.07
CA LEU A 248 8.42 6.41 1.47
C LEU A 248 7.02 6.10 1.96
N LEU A 249 6.89 5.20 2.94
CA LEU A 249 5.67 5.03 3.71
C LEU A 249 5.74 5.89 4.97
N LEU A 250 4.94 6.95 4.99
CA LEU A 250 4.81 7.86 6.12
C LEU A 250 3.38 8.38 6.20
N ARG A 251 2.56 7.82 7.11
CA ARG A 251 1.18 8.27 7.26
C ARG A 251 1.11 9.59 7.99
N PHE A 252 0.24 10.49 7.53
CA PHE A 252 -0.06 11.74 8.25
C PHE A 252 -1.10 11.55 9.38
N GLU A 253 -1.68 10.36 9.53
CA GLU A 253 -2.60 9.85 10.55
C GLU A 253 -3.96 10.57 10.60
N THR A 254 -4.03 11.86 10.42
CA THR A 254 -5.23 12.67 10.18
C THR A 254 -4.86 14.05 9.65
N SER A 255 -5.69 14.61 8.79
CA SER A 255 -5.56 15.98 8.27
C SER A 255 -5.99 17.05 9.29
N ASN A 256 -6.64 16.65 10.37
CA ASN A 256 -7.06 17.55 11.46
C ASN A 256 -5.88 17.81 12.41
N PRO A 257 -5.30 19.05 12.44
CA PRO A 257 -4.11 19.33 13.25
C PRO A 257 -4.32 19.13 14.76
N LYS A 258 -5.55 19.36 15.24
CA LYS A 258 -5.88 19.17 16.66
C LYS A 258 -5.88 17.68 17.03
N LEU A 259 -6.54 16.86 16.23
CA LEU A 259 -6.55 15.40 16.42
C LEU A 259 -5.15 14.82 16.24
N TYR A 260 -4.39 15.28 15.24
CA TYR A 260 -3.01 14.87 15.03
C TYR A 260 -2.15 15.12 16.29
N LYS A 261 -2.21 16.31 16.84
CA LYS A 261 -1.47 16.68 18.05
C LYS A 261 -1.84 15.80 19.25
N GLN A 262 -3.13 15.49 19.41
CA GLN A 262 -3.61 14.57 20.46
C GLN A 262 -3.12 13.13 20.23
N ALA A 263 -3.20 12.64 19.00
CA ALA A 263 -2.83 11.27 18.67
C ALA A 263 -1.31 11.00 18.69
N THR A 264 -0.49 12.02 18.42
CA THR A 264 0.97 11.87 18.25
C THR A 264 1.80 12.35 19.44
N GLY A 265 1.17 12.56 20.61
CA GLY A 265 1.89 13.00 21.81
C GLY A 265 2.43 14.42 21.71
N GLY A 266 1.72 15.30 21.01
CA GLY A 266 2.02 16.74 20.92
C GLY A 266 2.80 17.19 19.68
N LYS A 267 3.11 16.28 18.74
CA LYS A 267 3.78 16.65 17.48
C LYS A 267 2.89 17.54 16.60
N ASP A 268 3.51 18.36 15.77
CA ASP A 268 2.81 19.19 14.78
C ASP A 268 2.72 18.48 13.43
N LEU A 269 1.53 18.51 12.80
CA LEU A 269 1.27 17.91 11.50
C LEU A 269 2.13 18.52 10.40
N SER A 270 2.51 19.79 10.51
CA SER A 270 3.32 20.50 9.51
C SER A 270 4.67 19.83 9.23
N SER A 271 5.34 19.29 10.26
CA SER A 271 6.59 18.54 10.10
C SER A 271 6.38 17.29 9.25
N ARG A 272 5.31 16.52 9.52
CA ARG A 272 4.93 15.33 8.78
C ARG A 272 4.67 15.63 7.30
N ILE A 273 3.91 16.69 7.03
CA ILE A 273 3.60 17.16 5.67
C ILE A 273 4.87 17.65 4.95
N ALA A 274 5.78 18.33 5.64
CA ALA A 274 7.05 18.77 5.07
C ALA A 274 7.92 17.59 4.62
N HIS A 275 7.99 16.50 5.40
CA HIS A 275 8.70 15.26 5.01
C HIS A 275 8.10 14.64 3.75
N LEU A 276 6.76 14.52 3.67
CA LEU A 276 6.08 13.96 2.49
C LEU A 276 6.32 14.81 1.24
N LYS A 277 6.21 16.14 1.35
CA LYS A 277 6.48 17.07 0.23
C LYS A 277 7.95 17.02 -0.22
N LYS A 278 8.91 16.98 0.71
CA LYS A 278 10.34 16.84 0.39
C LYS A 278 10.62 15.50 -0.30
N ALA A 279 10.06 14.41 0.19
CA ALA A 279 10.22 13.10 -0.43
C ALA A 279 9.66 13.06 -1.85
N TYR A 280 8.46 13.61 -2.08
CA TYR A 280 7.89 13.73 -3.43
C TYR A 280 8.81 14.54 -4.36
N ALA A 281 9.33 15.67 -3.89
CA ALA A 281 10.24 16.52 -4.66
C ALA A 281 11.59 15.82 -5.02
N LEU A 282 12.03 14.85 -4.20
CA LEU A 282 13.20 14.01 -4.46
C LEU A 282 12.89 12.85 -5.44
N GLY A 283 11.61 12.59 -5.75
CA GLY A 283 11.20 11.51 -6.66
C GLY A 283 10.76 10.20 -5.96
N TYR A 284 10.56 10.21 -4.65
CA TYR A 284 9.97 9.04 -3.97
C TYR A 284 8.53 8.79 -4.41
N LEU A 285 8.17 7.53 -4.54
CA LEU A 285 6.77 7.07 -4.52
C LEU A 285 6.21 7.28 -3.11
N ILE A 286 5.18 8.09 -2.99
CA ILE A 286 4.60 8.43 -1.69
C ILE A 286 3.53 7.41 -1.31
N ILE A 287 3.72 6.77 -0.16
CA ILE A 287 2.72 5.91 0.47
C ILE A 287 2.29 6.62 1.75
N THR A 288 1.07 7.14 1.75
CA THR A 288 0.56 7.89 2.90
C THR A 288 -0.94 7.67 3.11
N GLY A 289 -1.46 8.17 4.21
CA GLY A 289 -2.86 8.02 4.60
C GLY A 289 -3.07 8.31 6.07
N SER A 290 -4.19 7.83 6.60
CA SER A 290 -4.64 8.16 7.94
C SER A 290 -5.09 6.94 8.74
N LEU A 291 -5.25 7.13 10.04
CA LEU A 291 -6.04 6.26 10.91
C LEU A 291 -7.51 6.63 10.80
N ILE A 292 -8.35 5.62 10.67
CA ILE A 292 -9.79 5.76 10.59
C ILE A 292 -10.41 5.38 11.93
N GLY A 293 -11.26 6.24 12.47
CA GLY A 293 -11.92 6.03 13.76
C GLY A 293 -11.11 6.49 14.96
N LEU A 294 -10.22 7.46 14.80
CA LEU A 294 -9.59 8.14 15.92
C LEU A 294 -10.66 8.78 16.84
N PRO A 295 -10.46 8.77 18.17
CA PRO A 295 -11.39 9.42 19.09
C PRO A 295 -11.64 10.88 18.71
N GLY A 296 -12.91 11.23 18.42
CA GLY A 296 -13.31 12.57 17.99
C GLY A 296 -13.17 12.88 16.50
N GLN A 297 -12.79 11.89 15.65
CA GLN A 297 -12.73 12.06 14.20
C GLN A 297 -14.14 12.08 13.59
N SER A 298 -14.43 13.05 12.75
CA SER A 298 -15.70 13.21 12.03
C SER A 298 -15.63 12.65 10.60
N GLU A 299 -16.80 12.48 9.93
CA GLU A 299 -16.87 12.15 8.52
C GLU A 299 -16.19 13.20 7.63
N GLU A 300 -16.23 14.46 8.04
CA GLU A 300 -15.52 15.54 7.32
C GLU A 300 -14.00 15.41 7.45
N ASP A 301 -13.49 14.98 8.62
CA ASP A 301 -12.07 14.67 8.79
C ASP A 301 -11.65 13.52 7.87
N LEU A 302 -12.46 12.45 7.79
CA LEU A 302 -12.19 11.33 6.88
C LEU A 302 -12.14 11.76 5.42
N LEU A 303 -13.04 12.63 5.01
CA LEU A 303 -13.05 13.18 3.65
C LEU A 303 -11.82 14.07 3.40
N ASN A 304 -11.46 14.94 4.35
CA ASN A 304 -10.25 15.75 4.26
C ASN A 304 -8.98 14.90 4.19
N ASP A 305 -8.96 13.78 4.92
CA ASP A 305 -7.83 12.82 4.90
C ASP A 305 -7.65 12.23 3.49
N ILE A 306 -8.74 11.86 2.80
CA ILE A 306 -8.65 11.33 1.42
C ILE A 306 -8.14 12.43 0.46
N PHE A 307 -8.65 13.66 0.58
CA PHE A 307 -8.19 14.77 -0.27
C PHE A 307 -6.74 15.16 0.01
N LEU A 308 -6.31 15.15 1.27
CA LEU A 308 -4.91 15.43 1.63
C LEU A 308 -3.97 14.38 1.04
N ALA A 309 -4.33 13.09 1.11
CA ALA A 309 -3.53 12.03 0.49
C ALA A 309 -3.37 12.26 -1.03
N LYS A 310 -4.44 12.67 -1.71
CA LYS A 310 -4.40 13.05 -3.13
C LYS A 310 -3.53 14.28 -3.39
N GLU A 311 -3.67 15.34 -2.58
CA GLU A 311 -2.85 16.56 -2.67
C GLU A 311 -1.36 16.27 -2.47
N LEU A 312 -1.03 15.33 -1.61
CA LEU A 312 0.34 14.88 -1.35
C LEU A 312 0.88 13.91 -2.44
N HIS A 313 0.17 13.75 -3.53
CA HIS A 313 0.53 12.88 -4.65
C HIS A 313 0.77 11.42 -4.22
N ALA A 314 -0.08 10.91 -3.32
CA ALA A 314 0.04 9.54 -2.87
C ALA A 314 -0.05 8.55 -4.05
N GLU A 315 1.01 7.81 -4.29
CA GLU A 315 1.04 6.68 -5.20
C GLU A 315 0.24 5.50 -4.63
N MET A 316 0.28 5.37 -3.28
CA MET A 316 -0.49 4.35 -2.56
C MET A 316 -1.13 4.95 -1.31
N TYR A 317 -2.42 4.72 -1.15
CA TYR A 317 -3.21 5.12 0.01
C TYR A 317 -3.19 4.04 1.07
N SER A 318 -2.68 4.37 2.26
CA SER A 318 -2.58 3.50 3.42
C SER A 318 -3.54 3.96 4.52
N PHE A 319 -4.83 3.64 4.36
CA PHE A 319 -5.83 3.86 5.40
C PHE A 319 -5.92 2.63 6.29
N GLY A 320 -5.79 2.81 7.61
CA GLY A 320 -5.90 1.72 8.56
C GLY A 320 -6.89 2.05 9.68
N PRO A 321 -7.64 1.06 10.19
CA PRO A 321 -8.49 1.32 11.35
C PRO A 321 -7.64 1.65 12.56
N PHE A 322 -8.11 2.59 13.36
CA PHE A 322 -7.65 2.72 14.73
C PHE A 322 -8.06 1.46 15.51
N ILE A 323 -7.09 0.84 16.17
CA ILE A 323 -7.32 -0.29 17.09
C ILE A 323 -6.73 0.11 18.44
N SER A 324 -7.56 0.11 19.47
CA SER A 324 -7.16 0.46 20.83
C SER A 324 -6.12 -0.50 21.39
N HIS A 325 -4.99 0.01 21.89
CA HIS A 325 -3.99 -0.80 22.58
C HIS A 325 -4.13 -0.60 24.11
N PRO A 326 -4.15 -1.69 24.92
CA PRO A 326 -4.42 -1.60 26.36
C PRO A 326 -3.40 -0.80 27.16
N GLN A 327 -2.21 -0.59 26.63
CA GLN A 327 -1.10 0.11 27.29
C GLN A 327 -0.82 1.49 26.67
N THR A 328 -1.85 2.12 26.09
CA THR A 328 -1.73 3.45 25.46
C THR A 328 -2.79 4.41 26.00
N PRO A 329 -2.57 5.72 25.89
CA PRO A 329 -3.56 6.73 26.34
C PRO A 329 -4.94 6.57 25.70
N PHE A 330 -5.03 6.06 24.47
CA PHE A 330 -6.32 5.82 23.79
C PHE A 330 -6.94 4.45 24.09
N THR A 331 -6.51 3.79 25.18
CA THR A 331 -7.12 2.53 25.62
C THR A 331 -8.63 2.67 25.85
N GLY A 332 -9.38 1.60 25.52
CA GLY A 332 -10.84 1.55 25.73
C GLY A 332 -11.68 2.30 24.69
N ASN A 333 -11.10 3.07 23.77
CA ASN A 333 -11.85 3.64 22.67
C ASN A 333 -12.22 2.56 21.64
N PRO A 334 -13.42 2.65 21.03
CA PRO A 334 -13.84 1.66 20.02
C PRO A 334 -12.98 1.74 18.77
N SER A 335 -12.72 0.61 18.14
CA SER A 335 -12.11 0.54 16.82
C SER A 335 -13.09 0.98 15.72
N ALA A 336 -12.57 1.44 14.59
CA ALA A 336 -13.39 1.70 13.41
C ALA A 336 -14.13 0.43 12.96
N SER A 337 -15.35 0.59 12.43
CA SER A 337 -16.07 -0.54 11.82
C SER A 337 -15.49 -0.91 10.45
N THR A 338 -15.62 -2.18 10.08
CA THR A 338 -15.29 -2.64 8.71
C THR A 338 -16.04 -1.82 7.66
N GLU A 339 -17.33 -1.53 7.87
CA GLU A 339 -18.13 -0.71 6.96
C GLU A 339 -17.53 0.68 6.73
N THR A 340 -17.10 1.36 7.79
CA THR A 340 -16.44 2.67 7.66
C THR A 340 -15.15 2.57 6.87
N MET A 341 -14.36 1.54 7.10
CA MET A 341 -13.13 1.28 6.34
C MET A 341 -13.41 1.05 4.86
N LEU A 342 -14.39 0.21 4.54
CA LEU A 342 -14.77 -0.07 3.15
C LEU A 342 -15.31 1.17 2.44
N LYS A 343 -16.08 2.03 3.14
CA LYS A 343 -16.49 3.34 2.60
C LYS A 343 -15.31 4.24 2.26
N VAL A 344 -14.33 4.36 3.16
CA VAL A 344 -13.12 5.17 2.91
C VAL A 344 -12.34 4.62 1.71
N ILE A 345 -12.16 3.31 1.60
CA ILE A 345 -11.51 2.65 0.46
C ILE A 345 -12.25 2.95 -0.84
N ALA A 346 -13.57 2.79 -0.86
CA ALA A 346 -14.38 3.02 -2.04
C ALA A 346 -14.37 4.49 -2.47
N LEU A 347 -14.49 5.42 -1.52
CA LEU A 347 -14.43 6.85 -1.80
C LEU A 347 -13.05 7.30 -2.29
N ALA A 348 -11.98 6.77 -1.71
CA ALA A 348 -10.63 7.03 -2.20
C ALA A 348 -10.47 6.58 -3.66
N ARG A 349 -11.01 5.40 -4.02
CA ARG A 349 -11.04 4.92 -5.41
C ARG A 349 -11.83 5.84 -6.33
N ILE A 350 -12.97 6.34 -5.90
CA ILE A 350 -13.81 7.25 -6.70
C ILE A 350 -13.11 8.61 -6.86
N ILE A 351 -12.52 9.16 -5.81
CA ILE A 351 -11.86 10.48 -5.82
C ILE A 351 -10.58 10.45 -6.67
N ASP A 352 -9.87 9.35 -6.69
CA ASP A 352 -8.62 9.19 -7.45
C ASP A 352 -8.57 7.85 -8.20
N SER A 353 -9.48 7.67 -9.13
CA SER A 353 -9.72 6.39 -9.80
C SER A 353 -8.54 5.91 -10.65
N ALA A 354 -7.80 6.83 -11.27
CA ALA A 354 -6.77 6.51 -12.26
C ALA A 354 -5.36 6.29 -11.65
N HIS A 355 -5.05 6.89 -10.51
CA HIS A 355 -3.69 6.89 -9.97
C HIS A 355 -3.57 6.08 -8.68
N ALA A 356 -4.56 6.15 -7.79
CA ALA A 356 -4.47 5.55 -6.47
C ALA A 356 -4.30 4.02 -6.50
N LYS A 357 -3.23 3.53 -5.90
CA LYS A 357 -3.19 2.18 -5.32
C LYS A 357 -3.77 2.28 -3.91
N ILE A 358 -4.61 1.35 -3.52
CA ILE A 358 -5.25 1.39 -2.21
C ILE A 358 -4.92 0.10 -1.47
N LEU A 359 -4.24 0.26 -0.34
CA LEU A 359 -3.74 -0.82 0.48
C LEU A 359 -4.83 -1.39 1.39
N VAL A 360 -4.98 -2.70 1.39
CA VAL A 360 -5.64 -3.43 2.46
C VAL A 360 -4.62 -3.62 3.59
N THR A 361 -4.86 -2.98 4.73
CA THR A 361 -3.92 -3.04 5.85
C THR A 361 -4.17 -4.26 6.73
N THR A 362 -3.11 -4.85 7.31
CA THR A 362 -3.21 -5.92 8.31
C THR A 362 -4.11 -5.55 9.50
N ALA A 363 -4.19 -4.26 9.84
CA ALA A 363 -5.08 -3.77 10.88
C ALA A 363 -6.58 -3.98 10.51
N LEU A 364 -6.95 -3.82 9.24
CA LEU A 364 -8.31 -4.10 8.79
C LEU A 364 -8.63 -5.60 8.88
N GLU A 365 -7.70 -6.46 8.53
CA GLU A 365 -7.84 -7.92 8.66
C GLU A 365 -7.89 -8.37 10.13
N THR A 366 -7.27 -7.62 11.03
CA THR A 366 -7.33 -7.88 12.48
C THR A 366 -8.73 -7.65 13.05
N ILE A 367 -9.48 -6.67 12.53
CA ILE A 367 -10.86 -6.42 12.99
C ILE A 367 -11.90 -7.29 12.27
N ASN A 368 -11.60 -7.76 11.05
CA ASN A 368 -12.46 -8.66 10.28
C ASN A 368 -11.61 -9.57 9.38
N PRO A 369 -11.59 -10.90 9.61
CA PRO A 369 -10.81 -11.84 8.80
C PRO A 369 -11.17 -11.86 7.30
N ASP A 370 -12.41 -11.53 6.94
CA ASP A 370 -12.89 -11.49 5.54
C ASP A 370 -12.58 -10.16 4.86
N ALA A 371 -12.06 -9.18 5.60
CA ALA A 371 -11.91 -7.81 5.12
C ALA A 371 -10.97 -7.68 3.93
N ARG A 372 -9.98 -8.56 3.76
CA ARG A 372 -9.11 -8.55 2.57
C ARG A 372 -9.92 -8.73 1.30
N ARG A 373 -10.81 -9.73 1.27
CA ARG A 373 -11.71 -9.99 0.14
C ARG A 373 -12.67 -8.83 -0.09
N GLU A 374 -13.32 -8.37 0.97
CA GLU A 374 -14.30 -7.28 0.91
C GLU A 374 -13.66 -5.98 0.41
N ALA A 375 -12.49 -5.61 0.92
CA ALA A 375 -11.77 -4.41 0.51
C ALA A 375 -11.29 -4.47 -0.96
N LEU A 376 -10.81 -5.64 -1.41
CA LEU A 376 -10.44 -5.84 -2.82
C LEU A 376 -11.65 -5.69 -3.75
N LEU A 377 -12.85 -6.11 -3.32
CA LEU A 377 -14.10 -5.92 -4.05
C LEU A 377 -14.69 -4.50 -3.87
N ALA A 378 -14.24 -3.74 -2.87
CA ALA A 378 -14.59 -2.32 -2.67
C ALA A 378 -13.62 -1.34 -3.32
N GLY A 379 -12.72 -1.80 -4.22
CA GLY A 379 -11.83 -0.93 -5.00
C GLY A 379 -10.37 -0.91 -4.56
N ALA A 380 -9.98 -1.64 -3.52
CA ALA A 380 -8.56 -1.83 -3.17
C ALA A 380 -7.83 -2.70 -4.22
N ASN A 381 -6.52 -2.52 -4.30
CA ASN A 381 -5.66 -3.24 -5.24
C ASN A 381 -4.20 -3.36 -4.77
N SER A 382 -3.97 -3.36 -3.47
CA SER A 382 -2.66 -3.59 -2.88
C SER A 382 -2.78 -4.32 -1.55
N VAL A 383 -1.85 -5.22 -1.28
CA VAL A 383 -1.68 -5.93 0.00
C VAL A 383 -0.21 -5.94 0.38
N MET A 384 0.08 -6.09 1.67
CA MET A 384 1.44 -6.26 2.17
C MET A 384 1.53 -7.50 3.05
N LEU A 385 2.55 -8.32 2.83
CA LEU A 385 2.80 -9.55 3.57
C LEU A 385 4.01 -9.40 4.48
N ASN A 386 3.92 -9.97 5.67
CA ASN A 386 4.98 -9.81 6.67
C ASN A 386 6.11 -10.83 6.46
N ALA A 387 7.19 -10.38 5.84
CA ALA A 387 8.43 -11.15 5.62
C ALA A 387 9.43 -11.05 6.78
N THR A 388 9.08 -10.37 7.89
CA THR A 388 9.91 -10.32 9.09
C THR A 388 10.13 -11.75 9.65
N PRO A 389 11.33 -12.13 10.08
CA PRO A 389 11.54 -13.41 10.73
C PRO A 389 10.59 -13.65 11.91
N LEU A 390 10.01 -14.86 12.02
CA LEU A 390 8.95 -15.20 12.98
C LEU A 390 9.29 -14.82 14.42
N LYS A 391 10.57 -14.91 14.83
CA LYS A 391 11.02 -14.55 16.19
C LYS A 391 10.79 -13.07 16.56
N TYR A 392 10.69 -12.17 15.56
CA TYR A 392 10.51 -10.73 15.79
C TYR A 392 9.05 -10.26 15.64
N ARG A 393 8.24 -10.94 14.83
CA ARG A 393 6.86 -10.50 14.51
C ARG A 393 6.00 -10.23 15.76
N PRO A 394 5.95 -11.11 16.79
CA PRO A 394 5.15 -10.85 17.98
C PRO A 394 5.66 -9.66 18.80
N LEU A 395 6.93 -9.26 18.61
CA LEU A 395 7.53 -8.14 19.31
C LEU A 395 7.18 -6.79 18.68
N TYR A 396 6.76 -6.77 17.39
CA TYR A 396 6.34 -5.55 16.70
C TYR A 396 4.84 -5.26 16.95
N ASN A 397 4.49 -5.10 18.22
CA ASN A 397 3.10 -5.03 18.69
C ASN A 397 2.56 -3.61 18.66
N LEU A 398 2.17 -3.12 17.45
CA LEU A 398 1.54 -1.81 17.26
C LEU A 398 0.15 -1.74 17.91
N TYR A 399 -0.61 -2.82 17.80
CA TYR A 399 -1.94 -3.06 18.34
C TYR A 399 -2.10 -4.56 18.63
N PRO A 400 -3.00 -4.97 19.55
CA PRO A 400 -3.12 -6.36 19.98
C PRO A 400 -3.71 -7.27 18.88
N LEU A 401 -3.40 -8.57 18.97
CA LEU A 401 -3.98 -9.63 18.14
C LEU A 401 -3.79 -9.41 16.62
N ARG A 402 -2.64 -8.91 16.22
CA ARG A 402 -2.34 -8.64 14.80
C ARG A 402 -2.59 -9.89 13.95
N ALA A 403 -3.37 -9.73 12.89
CA ALA A 403 -3.58 -10.80 11.92
C ALA A 403 -2.23 -11.29 11.35
N HIS A 404 -2.13 -12.57 11.06
CA HIS A 404 -0.96 -13.24 10.46
C HIS A 404 0.34 -13.20 11.28
N GLU A 405 0.30 -12.75 12.55
CA GLU A 405 1.50 -12.59 13.39
C GLU A 405 2.29 -13.91 13.56
N LYS A 406 1.57 -15.04 13.66
CA LYS A 406 2.16 -16.38 13.89
C LYS A 406 2.27 -17.24 12.63
N GLU A 407 1.76 -16.74 11.49
CA GLU A 407 1.78 -17.49 10.24
C GLU A 407 3.14 -17.39 9.56
N SER A 408 3.60 -18.46 8.93
CA SER A 408 4.79 -18.40 8.10
C SER A 408 4.54 -17.55 6.84
N ILE A 409 5.60 -17.04 6.21
CA ILE A 409 5.45 -16.23 5.01
C ILE A 409 4.90 -17.04 3.84
N GLU A 410 5.22 -18.34 3.76
CA GLU A 410 4.74 -19.26 2.74
C GLU A 410 3.22 -19.43 2.83
N VAL A 411 2.68 -19.55 4.05
CA VAL A 411 1.23 -19.62 4.28
C VAL A 411 0.56 -18.32 3.85
N GLN A 412 1.08 -17.17 4.26
CA GLN A 412 0.56 -15.86 3.86
C GLN A 412 0.57 -15.68 2.33
N ILE A 413 1.64 -16.09 1.65
CA ILE A 413 1.76 -16.05 0.18
C ILE A 413 0.69 -16.95 -0.44
N LYS A 414 0.64 -18.23 -0.05
CA LYS A 414 -0.32 -19.20 -0.59
C LYS A 414 -1.75 -18.71 -0.48
N ASP A 415 -2.16 -18.24 0.69
CA ASP A 415 -3.53 -17.79 0.96
C ASP A 415 -3.85 -16.50 0.19
N THR A 416 -2.87 -15.58 0.12
CA THR A 416 -3.04 -14.34 -0.65
C THR A 416 -3.17 -14.62 -2.15
N ILE A 417 -2.29 -15.45 -2.72
CA ILE A 417 -2.35 -15.80 -4.15
C ILE A 417 -3.64 -16.55 -4.46
N GLY A 418 -4.04 -17.51 -3.62
CA GLY A 418 -5.32 -18.21 -3.78
C GLY A 418 -6.52 -17.26 -3.78
N LEU A 419 -6.53 -16.28 -2.86
CA LEU A 419 -7.57 -15.26 -2.84
C LEU A 419 -7.52 -14.38 -4.10
N LEU A 420 -6.35 -13.87 -4.50
CA LEU A 420 -6.20 -13.03 -5.69
C LEU A 420 -6.68 -13.77 -6.96
N MET A 421 -6.27 -15.01 -7.15
CA MET A 421 -6.71 -15.84 -8.27
C MET A 421 -8.24 -16.02 -8.27
N SER A 422 -8.85 -16.27 -7.10
CA SER A 422 -10.31 -16.39 -6.97
C SER A 422 -11.08 -15.12 -7.34
N LEU A 423 -10.41 -13.97 -7.27
CA LEU A 423 -10.93 -12.65 -7.64
C LEU A 423 -10.51 -12.19 -9.03
N GLY A 424 -9.82 -13.04 -9.79
CA GLY A 424 -9.29 -12.70 -11.11
C GLY A 424 -8.16 -11.67 -11.07
N ARG A 425 -7.45 -11.52 -9.93
CA ARG A 425 -6.37 -10.56 -9.75
C ARG A 425 -5.01 -11.19 -10.01
N SER A 426 -4.18 -10.48 -10.74
CA SER A 426 -2.78 -10.84 -10.99
C SER A 426 -1.86 -10.09 -10.02
N PRO A 427 -0.97 -10.78 -9.27
CA PRO A 427 0.04 -10.12 -8.45
C PRO A 427 1.02 -9.32 -9.31
N THR A 428 1.51 -8.18 -8.80
CA THR A 428 2.44 -7.32 -9.55
C THR A 428 3.85 -7.28 -8.98
N ASP A 429 4.05 -7.60 -7.71
CA ASP A 429 5.32 -7.44 -7.02
C ASP A 429 5.78 -8.73 -6.33
N LEU A 430 5.12 -9.83 -6.65
CA LEU A 430 5.43 -11.16 -6.15
C LEU A 430 5.41 -12.15 -7.33
N SER A 431 6.55 -12.76 -7.61
CA SER A 431 6.64 -13.86 -8.61
C SER A 431 6.01 -15.12 -8.02
N VAL A 432 5.16 -15.79 -8.76
CA VAL A 432 4.44 -17.02 -8.40
C VAL A 432 4.69 -18.09 -9.43
#